data_d252a0e7e27d2d84aee168727f2ac7ae
#
_entry.id   d252a0e7e27d2d84aee168727f2ac7ae
#
_cell.length_a   1.000
_cell.length_b   1.000
_cell.length_c   1.000
_cell.angle_alpha   90.00
_cell.angle_beta   90.00
_cell.angle_gamma   90.00
#
_symmetry.space_group_name_H-M   'P 1'
#
loop_
_entity.id
_entity.type
_entity.pdbx_description
1 polymer ?
#
loop_
_entity_poly.entity_id
_entity_poly.type
_entity_poly.pdbx_seq_one_letter_code
_entity_poly.pdbx_strand_id
1 'polypeptide(L)'
;TPANFSSVTPVSGSFQNDLNNFSWTLSESIDTGYVTFSKLSDGSNINIPLIGIERVAGDRAADSLSSDPNISEDLYDIIFTSIDTAGNTGRDTISNFTYDTTSSTATITFSQLFASGGQKDTITVTFNEKMLPAPTIQIEFPSPFEEPIDTSMSIIENGDSTVWFYELNVPEGSENQGQITVNVTASDLATNAI
;
A
#
# COMPACT_ATOMS: atom_id res chain seq x y z
N THR A 1 -19.13 -2.03 -33.47
CA THR A 1 -18.92 -1.42 -32.13
C THR A 1 -17.53 -1.79 -31.66
N PRO A 2 -16.82 -0.93 -30.96
CA PRO A 2 -15.52 -1.28 -30.42
C PRO A 2 -15.63 -2.38 -29.35
N ALA A 3 -14.59 -3.20 -29.22
CA ALA A 3 -14.40 -4.10 -28.11
C ALA A 3 -14.21 -3.30 -26.83
N ASN A 4 -14.91 -3.66 -25.74
CA ASN A 4 -14.84 -2.96 -24.46
C ASN A 4 -14.15 -3.81 -23.41
N PHE A 5 -13.36 -3.16 -22.58
CA PHE A 5 -12.88 -3.70 -21.31
C PHE A 5 -13.94 -3.48 -20.22
N SER A 6 -14.02 -4.40 -19.27
CA SER A 6 -14.83 -4.29 -18.06
C SER A 6 -14.19 -5.09 -16.92
N SER A 7 -14.67 -4.90 -15.68
CA SER A 7 -14.11 -5.57 -14.51
C SER A 7 -12.59 -5.44 -14.38
N VAL A 8 -12.08 -4.26 -14.74
CA VAL A 8 -10.64 -4.02 -14.77
C VAL A 8 -10.10 -3.86 -13.36
N THR A 9 -9.00 -4.55 -13.06
CA THR A 9 -8.23 -4.36 -11.82
C THR A 9 -6.78 -3.99 -12.17
N PRO A 10 -6.07 -3.31 -11.27
CA PRO A 10 -6.53 -2.74 -10.00
C PRO A 10 -7.59 -1.66 -10.18
N VAL A 11 -8.27 -1.25 -9.10
CA VAL A 11 -9.28 -0.19 -9.19
C VAL A 11 -8.64 1.20 -9.12
N SER A 12 -9.32 2.22 -9.62
CA SER A 12 -8.85 3.61 -9.52
C SER A 12 -8.58 4.03 -8.07
N GLY A 13 -7.48 4.73 -7.84
CA GLY A 13 -7.03 5.17 -6.52
C GLY A 13 -6.37 4.08 -5.68
N SER A 14 -6.05 2.91 -6.25
CA SER A 14 -5.34 1.85 -5.54
C SER A 14 -3.85 2.14 -5.40
N PHE A 15 -3.27 1.52 -4.36
CA PHE A 15 -1.84 1.52 -4.08
C PHE A 15 -1.35 0.08 -4.19
N GLN A 16 -0.22 -0.18 -4.84
CA GLN A 16 0.36 -1.51 -4.95
C GLN A 16 1.89 -1.46 -4.97
N ASN A 17 2.50 -2.48 -4.40
CA ASN A 17 3.95 -2.69 -4.42
C ASN A 17 4.40 -3.74 -5.43
N ASP A 18 3.47 -4.35 -6.14
CA ASP A 18 3.73 -5.25 -7.25
C ASP A 18 2.80 -4.96 -8.44
N LEU A 19 3.05 -5.59 -9.57
CA LEU A 19 2.30 -5.43 -10.81
C LEU A 19 1.61 -6.73 -11.24
N ASN A 20 1.36 -7.63 -10.30
CA ASN A 20 0.84 -8.97 -10.55
C ASN A 20 -0.70 -9.06 -10.51
N ASN A 21 -1.41 -7.96 -10.32
CA ASN A 21 -2.83 -7.95 -10.00
C ASN A 21 -3.71 -7.36 -11.12
N PHE A 22 -3.27 -7.47 -12.38
CA PHE A 22 -4.08 -7.01 -13.50
C PHE A 22 -5.08 -8.07 -13.94
N SER A 23 -6.34 -7.70 -14.02
CA SER A 23 -7.39 -8.52 -14.61
C SER A 23 -8.37 -7.65 -15.40
N TRP A 24 -9.06 -8.26 -16.37
CA TRP A 24 -10.11 -7.60 -17.16
C TRP A 24 -11.01 -8.62 -17.84
N THR A 25 -12.16 -8.15 -18.28
CA THR A 25 -13.04 -8.89 -19.20
C THR A 25 -13.05 -8.14 -20.53
N LEU A 26 -12.80 -8.85 -21.63
CA LEU A 26 -12.88 -8.31 -22.98
C LEU A 26 -14.16 -8.81 -23.65
N SER A 27 -15.00 -7.86 -24.14
CA SER A 27 -16.32 -8.18 -24.70
C SER A 27 -16.27 -9.00 -25.99
N GLU A 28 -15.22 -8.83 -26.78
CA GLU A 28 -14.96 -9.57 -28.03
C GLU A 28 -13.45 -9.64 -28.31
N SER A 29 -13.03 -10.58 -29.15
CA SER A 29 -11.62 -10.70 -29.52
C SER A 29 -11.16 -9.53 -30.37
N ILE A 30 -9.92 -9.07 -30.17
CA ILE A 30 -9.34 -7.89 -30.80
C ILE A 30 -8.18 -8.26 -31.73
N ASP A 31 -7.93 -7.43 -32.73
CA ASP A 31 -6.78 -7.56 -33.63
C ASP A 31 -5.51 -7.11 -32.91
N THR A 32 -5.57 -5.96 -32.23
CA THR A 32 -4.48 -5.43 -31.44
C THR A 32 -4.99 -4.66 -30.22
N GLY A 33 -4.14 -4.51 -29.21
CA GLY A 33 -4.43 -3.73 -28.01
C GLY A 33 -3.17 -3.52 -27.20
N TYR A 34 -3.24 -2.60 -26.26
CA TYR A 34 -2.14 -2.30 -25.35
C TYR A 34 -2.65 -1.68 -24.05
N VAL A 35 -1.85 -1.81 -23.00
CA VAL A 35 -2.01 -1.12 -21.72
C VAL A 35 -0.96 -0.02 -21.66
N THR A 36 -1.39 1.23 -21.50
CA THR A 36 -0.51 2.39 -21.35
C THR A 36 -0.43 2.79 -19.88
N PHE A 37 0.76 2.81 -19.32
CA PHE A 37 1.05 3.45 -18.05
C PHE A 37 1.46 4.90 -18.32
N SER A 38 0.56 5.82 -18.00
CA SER A 38 0.78 7.26 -18.18
C SER A 38 1.18 7.87 -16.85
N LYS A 39 2.45 8.22 -16.71
CA LYS A 39 3.03 8.78 -15.49
C LYS A 39 2.53 10.21 -15.28
N LEU A 40 1.93 10.48 -14.11
CA LEU A 40 1.31 11.78 -13.86
C LEU A 40 2.32 12.87 -13.49
N SER A 41 3.49 12.52 -12.98
CA SER A 41 4.51 13.49 -12.59
C SER A 41 5.19 14.19 -13.77
N ASP A 42 5.37 13.50 -14.90
CA ASP A 42 6.10 14.03 -16.08
C ASP A 42 5.40 13.82 -17.43
N GLY A 43 4.27 13.12 -17.44
CA GLY A 43 3.50 12.82 -18.64
C GLY A 43 4.12 11.76 -19.56
N SER A 44 5.16 11.05 -19.11
CA SER A 44 5.75 9.95 -19.88
C SER A 44 4.82 8.75 -19.95
N ASN A 45 4.92 7.97 -21.02
CA ASN A 45 4.06 6.83 -21.29
C ASN A 45 4.89 5.57 -21.57
N ILE A 46 4.50 4.47 -20.95
CA ILE A 46 5.00 3.12 -21.24
C ILE A 46 3.84 2.29 -21.77
N ASN A 47 4.01 1.73 -22.98
CA ASN A 47 2.99 0.92 -23.66
C ASN A 47 3.37 -0.56 -23.60
N ILE A 48 2.49 -1.37 -23.05
CA ILE A 48 2.61 -2.83 -22.98
C ILE A 48 1.63 -3.43 -23.99
N PRO A 49 2.09 -4.09 -25.05
CA PRO A 49 1.20 -4.69 -26.04
C PRO A 49 0.47 -5.90 -25.43
N LEU A 50 -0.81 -6.01 -25.67
CA LEU A 50 -1.58 -7.22 -25.39
C LEU A 50 -1.25 -8.29 -26.45
N ILE A 51 -0.92 -9.51 -25.99
CA ILE A 51 -0.50 -10.61 -26.88
C ILE A 51 -1.26 -11.91 -26.59
N GLY A 52 -1.33 -12.79 -27.57
CA GLY A 52 -1.88 -14.14 -27.41
C GLY A 52 -3.28 -14.13 -26.81
N ILE A 53 -3.43 -14.81 -25.66
CA ILE A 53 -4.70 -14.99 -24.94
C ILE A 53 -5.29 -13.65 -24.44
N GLU A 54 -4.46 -12.65 -24.20
CA GLU A 54 -4.88 -11.32 -23.72
C GLU A 54 -5.80 -10.60 -24.69
N ARG A 55 -5.77 -10.98 -25.95
CA ARG A 55 -6.61 -10.43 -27.05
C ARG A 55 -7.88 -11.23 -27.33
N VAL A 56 -8.11 -12.33 -26.62
CA VAL A 56 -9.28 -13.18 -26.83
C VAL A 56 -10.42 -12.73 -25.94
N ALA A 57 -11.66 -12.74 -26.45
CA ALA A 57 -12.85 -12.44 -25.66
C ALA A 57 -12.97 -13.25 -24.37
N GLY A 58 -13.54 -12.63 -23.33
CA GLY A 58 -13.76 -13.25 -22.01
C GLY A 58 -12.83 -12.74 -20.92
N ASP A 59 -12.86 -13.42 -19.78
CA ASP A 59 -12.18 -13.01 -18.57
C ASP A 59 -10.68 -13.31 -18.62
N ARG A 60 -9.89 -12.36 -18.13
CA ARG A 60 -8.47 -12.49 -17.85
C ARG A 60 -8.30 -12.38 -16.33
N ALA A 61 -7.74 -13.41 -15.72
CA ALA A 61 -7.46 -13.42 -14.28
C ALA A 61 -6.28 -12.49 -13.94
N ALA A 62 -6.08 -12.22 -12.66
CA ALA A 62 -4.89 -11.55 -12.14
C ALA A 62 -3.61 -12.20 -12.70
N ASP A 63 -2.56 -11.44 -12.88
CA ASP A 63 -1.32 -11.83 -13.58
C ASP A 63 -1.43 -11.93 -15.11
N SER A 64 -2.42 -11.32 -15.69
CA SER A 64 -2.67 -11.51 -17.11
C SER A 64 -1.81 -10.68 -18.06
N LEU A 65 -1.05 -9.69 -17.58
CA LEU A 65 -0.07 -8.99 -18.43
C LEU A 65 1.14 -9.90 -18.68
N SER A 66 1.33 -10.32 -19.93
CA SER A 66 2.44 -11.20 -20.33
C SER A 66 3.81 -10.51 -20.35
N SER A 67 3.84 -9.20 -20.21
CA SER A 67 5.07 -8.40 -20.15
C SER A 67 5.05 -7.50 -18.93
N ASP A 68 6.10 -7.60 -18.11
CA ASP A 68 6.32 -6.70 -17.00
C ASP A 68 6.49 -5.26 -17.52
N PRO A 69 5.70 -4.28 -17.07
CA PRO A 69 5.77 -2.91 -17.51
C PRO A 69 7.05 -2.16 -17.15
N ASN A 70 7.89 -2.69 -16.26
CA ASN A 70 9.15 -2.06 -15.81
C ASN A 70 8.99 -0.56 -15.55
N ILE A 71 8.01 -0.21 -14.71
CA ILE A 71 7.71 1.18 -14.31
C ILE A 71 8.49 1.54 -13.04
N SER A 72 8.74 2.84 -12.84
CA SER A 72 9.26 3.38 -11.57
C SER A 72 8.13 3.72 -10.61
N GLU A 73 8.43 3.84 -9.31
CA GLU A 73 7.49 4.35 -8.33
C GLU A 73 6.95 5.73 -8.75
N ASP A 74 5.65 5.86 -8.82
CA ASP A 74 4.94 7.11 -9.11
C ASP A 74 3.42 6.88 -9.11
N LEU A 75 2.68 7.96 -9.40
CA LEU A 75 1.26 7.98 -9.66
C LEU A 75 1.00 7.86 -11.17
N TYR A 76 0.13 6.93 -11.57
CA TYR A 76 -0.18 6.63 -12.97
C TYR A 76 -1.67 6.67 -13.26
N ASP A 77 -2.02 7.05 -14.51
CA ASP A 77 -3.24 6.60 -15.13
C ASP A 77 -2.90 5.39 -16.01
N ILE A 78 -3.67 4.30 -15.89
CA ILE A 78 -3.46 3.07 -16.65
C ILE A 78 -4.60 2.96 -17.66
N ILE A 79 -4.27 3.02 -18.94
CA ILE A 79 -5.24 3.09 -20.04
C ILE A 79 -5.19 1.79 -20.84
N PHE A 80 -6.25 1.02 -20.78
CA PHE A 80 -6.48 -0.15 -21.63
C PHE A 80 -7.04 0.32 -22.96
N THR A 81 -6.40 -0.08 -24.06
CA THR A 81 -6.85 0.24 -25.43
C THR A 81 -7.02 -1.04 -26.24
N SER A 82 -8.18 -1.21 -26.85
CA SER A 82 -8.50 -2.29 -27.77
C SER A 82 -8.74 -1.75 -29.17
N ILE A 83 -8.34 -2.49 -30.20
CA ILE A 83 -8.67 -2.22 -31.59
C ILE A 83 -9.20 -3.52 -32.18
N ASP A 84 -10.47 -3.53 -32.62
CA ASP A 84 -11.11 -4.69 -33.24
C ASP A 84 -10.66 -4.85 -34.72
N THR A 85 -11.07 -5.96 -35.33
CA THR A 85 -10.73 -6.27 -36.73
C THR A 85 -11.33 -5.28 -37.75
N ALA A 86 -12.33 -4.48 -37.32
CA ALA A 86 -12.91 -3.43 -38.13
C ALA A 86 -12.24 -2.05 -37.93
N GLY A 87 -11.23 -1.99 -37.04
CA GLY A 87 -10.51 -0.76 -36.72
C GLY A 87 -11.19 0.13 -35.68
N ASN A 88 -12.27 -0.33 -35.03
CA ASN A 88 -12.90 0.46 -33.96
C ASN A 88 -12.05 0.37 -32.67
N THR A 89 -11.91 1.52 -32.00
CA THR A 89 -11.10 1.62 -30.78
C THR A 89 -11.98 1.71 -29.52
N GLY A 90 -11.76 0.81 -28.57
CA GLY A 90 -12.32 0.86 -27.22
C GLY A 90 -11.25 1.29 -26.20
N ARG A 91 -11.69 1.90 -25.11
CA ARG A 91 -10.80 2.30 -24.00
C ARG A 91 -11.46 2.14 -22.66
N ASP A 92 -10.66 1.80 -21.64
CA ASP A 92 -10.98 1.92 -20.23
C ASP A 92 -9.79 2.49 -19.46
N THR A 93 -10.02 3.18 -18.35
CA THR A 93 -8.97 3.87 -17.62
C THR A 93 -9.10 3.63 -16.12
N ILE A 94 -7.99 3.19 -15.52
CA ILE A 94 -7.76 3.19 -14.07
C ILE A 94 -7.03 4.50 -13.78
N SER A 95 -7.65 5.38 -13.01
CA SER A 95 -7.03 6.67 -12.66
C SER A 95 -6.41 6.65 -11.27
N ASN A 96 -5.31 7.41 -11.10
CA ASN A 96 -4.64 7.57 -9.82
C ASN A 96 -4.17 6.24 -9.20
N PHE A 97 -3.58 5.37 -9.98
CA PHE A 97 -2.90 4.17 -9.51
C PHE A 97 -1.52 4.57 -8.96
N THR A 98 -1.24 4.24 -7.71
CA THR A 98 0.08 4.47 -7.09
C THR A 98 0.88 3.18 -7.09
N TYR A 99 2.04 3.20 -7.73
CA TYR A 99 3.05 2.14 -7.62
C TYR A 99 4.13 2.58 -6.66
N ASP A 100 4.31 1.83 -5.57
CA ASP A 100 5.21 2.16 -4.47
C ASP A 100 5.77 0.88 -3.87
N THR A 101 7.08 0.69 -3.95
CA THR A 101 7.82 -0.48 -3.44
C THR A 101 8.72 -0.13 -2.26
N THR A 102 8.71 1.14 -1.84
CA THR A 102 9.59 1.65 -0.79
C THR A 102 8.93 1.51 0.57
N SER A 103 9.58 0.79 1.48
CA SER A 103 9.13 0.71 2.87
C SER A 103 9.23 2.06 3.57
N SER A 104 8.22 2.37 4.37
CA SER A 104 8.19 3.55 5.21
C SER A 104 9.31 3.55 6.27
N THR A 105 9.67 4.73 6.73
CA THR A 105 10.56 4.91 7.89
C THR A 105 9.79 5.48 9.07
N ALA A 106 10.17 5.07 10.29
CA ALA A 106 9.52 5.49 11.51
C ALA A 106 10.47 6.17 12.49
N THR A 107 9.96 7.16 13.23
CA THR A 107 10.64 7.77 14.37
C THR A 107 9.77 7.58 15.61
N ILE A 108 10.35 6.98 16.66
CA ILE A 108 9.68 6.76 17.94
C ILE A 108 10.15 7.81 18.95
N THR A 109 9.20 8.45 19.62
CA THR A 109 9.47 9.43 20.68
C THR A 109 8.65 9.11 21.93
N PHE A 110 9.17 9.47 23.08
CA PHE A 110 8.54 9.29 24.40
C PHE A 110 8.23 10.66 24.99
N SER A 111 7.09 10.81 25.64
CA SER A 111 6.76 12.04 26.36
C SER A 111 7.68 12.25 27.56
N GLN A 112 8.19 11.16 28.16
CA GLN A 112 9.14 11.18 29.25
C GLN A 112 10.28 10.20 28.97
N LEU A 113 11.54 10.65 29.11
CA LEU A 113 12.71 9.78 28.99
C LEU A 113 12.87 8.83 30.19
N PHE A 114 12.38 9.26 31.35
CA PHE A 114 12.36 8.50 32.59
C PHE A 114 10.99 8.65 33.24
N ALA A 115 10.24 7.56 33.37
CA ALA A 115 8.94 7.55 34.03
C ALA A 115 9.00 6.70 35.31
N SER A 116 8.31 7.14 36.34
CA SER A 116 8.15 6.40 37.58
C SER A 116 6.90 5.51 37.55
N GLY A 117 6.87 4.44 38.31
CA GLY A 117 5.69 3.58 38.45
C GLY A 117 4.42 4.37 38.78
N GLY A 118 3.33 3.99 38.17
CA GLY A 118 2.04 4.68 38.24
C GLY A 118 1.90 5.94 37.37
N GLN A 119 2.96 6.38 36.71
CA GLN A 119 2.87 7.48 35.74
C GLN A 119 2.41 6.98 34.35
N LYS A 120 1.89 7.91 33.56
CA LYS A 120 1.61 7.67 32.15
C LYS A 120 2.74 8.22 31.30
N ASP A 121 3.14 7.46 30.30
CA ASP A 121 4.01 7.92 29.23
C ASP A 121 3.30 7.77 27.87
N THR A 122 3.47 8.75 26.99
CA THR A 122 2.94 8.67 25.65
C THR A 122 4.07 8.33 24.69
N ILE A 123 3.94 7.19 24.05
CA ILE A 123 4.84 6.76 22.98
C ILE A 123 4.23 7.22 21.66
N THR A 124 4.92 8.09 20.94
CA THR A 124 4.47 8.60 19.63
C THR A 124 5.38 8.04 18.54
N VAL A 125 4.75 7.55 17.47
CA VAL A 125 5.44 7.06 16.28
C VAL A 125 5.03 7.93 15.10
N THR A 126 6.04 8.51 14.45
CA THR A 126 5.86 9.34 13.25
C THR A 126 6.47 8.61 12.05
N PHE A 127 5.66 8.38 11.04
CA PHE A 127 6.06 7.78 9.76
C PHE A 127 6.24 8.88 8.71
N ASN A 128 7.08 8.63 7.71
CA ASN A 128 7.25 9.54 6.56
C ASN A 128 6.08 9.47 5.58
N GLU A 129 5.20 8.48 5.70
CA GLU A 129 4.01 8.28 4.87
C GLU A 129 2.86 7.67 5.66
N LYS A 130 1.69 7.52 5.01
CA LYS A 130 0.46 7.04 5.65
C LYS A 130 0.49 5.54 5.89
N MET A 131 0.08 5.12 7.10
CA MET A 131 -0.03 3.72 7.48
C MET A 131 -1.48 3.23 7.44
N LEU A 132 -1.68 2.01 6.90
CA LEU A 132 -2.94 1.29 6.93
C LEU A 132 -2.67 -0.22 6.78
N PRO A 133 -3.18 -1.09 7.69
CA PRO A 133 -3.98 -0.78 8.88
C PRO A 133 -3.23 -0.04 9.99
N ALA A 134 -3.88 0.18 11.12
CA ALA A 134 -3.24 0.79 12.30
C ALA A 134 -1.99 0.01 12.69
N PRO A 135 -0.85 0.68 12.94
CA PRO A 135 0.37 0.06 13.42
C PRO A 135 0.13 -0.72 14.72
N THR A 136 0.90 -1.77 14.94
CA THR A 136 0.96 -2.47 16.23
C THR A 136 2.22 -2.08 16.97
N ILE A 137 2.10 -1.97 18.30
CA ILE A 137 3.22 -1.70 19.20
C ILE A 137 3.41 -2.89 20.13
N GLN A 138 4.65 -3.35 20.24
CA GLN A 138 5.06 -4.34 21.22
C GLN A 138 6.01 -3.69 22.21
N ILE A 139 5.74 -3.83 23.50
CA ILE A 139 6.56 -3.29 24.58
C ILE A 139 6.99 -4.44 25.48
N GLU A 140 8.29 -4.64 25.56
CA GLU A 140 8.91 -5.63 26.43
C GLU A 140 9.48 -4.94 27.67
N PHE A 141 9.13 -5.44 28.85
CA PHE A 141 9.64 -4.98 30.13
C PHE A 141 10.85 -5.79 30.55
N PRO A 142 11.72 -5.22 31.38
CA PRO A 142 12.86 -5.98 31.93
C PRO A 142 12.40 -7.18 32.78
N SER A 143 12.94 -8.37 32.47
CA SER A 143 12.66 -9.59 33.26
C SER A 143 13.05 -9.40 34.74
N PRO A 144 12.22 -9.91 35.70
CA PRO A 144 11.20 -10.97 35.53
C PRO A 144 9.74 -10.45 35.47
N PHE A 145 9.43 -9.27 35.09
CA PHE A 145 8.32 -8.49 35.61
C PHE A 145 7.01 -8.58 34.83
N GLU A 146 6.77 -7.86 33.81
CA GLU A 146 5.45 -7.76 33.18
C GLU A 146 5.38 -8.59 31.89
N GLU A 147 4.20 -9.09 31.59
CA GLU A 147 3.94 -9.66 30.27
C GLU A 147 4.08 -8.57 29.21
N PRO A 148 4.64 -8.90 28.04
CA PRO A 148 4.76 -7.94 26.95
C PRO A 148 3.41 -7.37 26.55
N ILE A 149 3.37 -6.07 26.27
CA ILE A 149 2.20 -5.43 25.62
C ILE A 149 2.32 -5.66 24.12
N ASP A 150 1.23 -6.13 23.52
CA ASP A 150 1.11 -6.26 22.07
C ASP A 150 -0.30 -5.78 21.69
N THR A 151 -0.38 -4.62 21.05
CA THR A 151 -1.66 -3.99 20.75
C THR A 151 -1.57 -3.00 19.59
N SER A 152 -2.72 -2.64 19.02
CA SER A 152 -2.81 -1.60 18.00
C SER A 152 -2.62 -0.21 18.60
N MET A 153 -1.94 0.66 17.87
CA MET A 153 -1.80 2.07 18.21
C MET A 153 -3.07 2.86 17.84
N SER A 154 -3.23 4.01 18.46
CA SER A 154 -4.28 4.96 18.14
C SER A 154 -3.76 6.08 17.27
N ILE A 155 -4.57 6.54 16.31
CA ILE A 155 -4.26 7.72 15.49
C ILE A 155 -4.41 8.99 16.33
N ILE A 156 -3.57 9.98 16.13
CA ILE A 156 -3.78 11.30 16.71
C ILE A 156 -5.00 11.95 16.04
N GLU A 157 -5.90 12.49 16.84
CA GLU A 157 -7.15 13.11 16.37
C GLU A 157 -6.86 14.16 15.30
N ASN A 158 -7.55 14.09 14.16
CA ASN A 158 -7.27 14.82 12.91
C ASN A 158 -5.94 14.47 12.21
N GLY A 159 -5.31 13.36 12.59
CA GLY A 159 -4.10 12.86 11.95
C GLY A 159 -4.36 12.33 10.52
N ASP A 160 -3.36 12.41 9.70
CA ASP A 160 -3.36 11.93 8.32
C ASP A 160 -2.85 10.49 8.17
N SER A 161 -2.90 9.69 9.25
CA SER A 161 -2.34 8.33 9.37
C SER A 161 -0.81 8.25 9.32
N THR A 162 -0.11 9.37 9.48
CA THR A 162 1.35 9.40 9.61
C THR A 162 1.81 9.45 11.07
N VAL A 163 0.95 9.85 12.01
CA VAL A 163 1.31 9.98 13.43
C VAL A 163 0.37 9.15 14.29
N TRP A 164 0.94 8.23 15.03
CA TRP A 164 0.25 7.29 15.89
C TRP A 164 0.78 7.37 17.32
N PHE A 165 -0.03 7.00 18.30
CA PHE A 165 0.38 7.02 19.69
C PHE A 165 -0.14 5.81 20.48
N TYR A 166 0.53 5.54 21.59
CA TYR A 166 0.11 4.61 22.62
C TYR A 166 0.35 5.23 24.00
N GLU A 167 -0.65 5.19 24.88
CA GLU A 167 -0.50 5.60 26.29
C GLU A 167 -0.07 4.39 27.12
N LEU A 168 1.18 4.39 27.55
CA LEU A 168 1.74 3.40 28.45
C LEU A 168 1.44 3.81 29.90
N ASN A 169 0.72 2.95 30.66
CA ASN A 169 0.68 3.04 32.10
C ASN A 169 1.93 2.33 32.65
N VAL A 170 2.86 3.08 33.22
CA VAL A 170 4.12 2.54 33.75
C VAL A 170 3.81 1.66 34.96
N PRO A 171 4.17 0.36 34.97
CA PRO A 171 3.89 -0.53 36.08
C PRO A 171 4.49 -0.01 37.42
N GLU A 172 3.75 -0.19 38.49
CA GLU A 172 4.23 0.14 39.85
C GLU A 172 5.14 -0.98 40.40
N GLY A 173 6.03 -0.62 41.32
CA GLY A 173 6.90 -1.54 41.99
C GLY A 173 8.38 -1.30 41.70
N SER A 174 9.22 -1.48 42.70
CA SER A 174 10.68 -1.28 42.57
C SER A 174 11.35 -2.36 41.72
N GLU A 175 10.68 -3.49 41.54
CA GLU A 175 11.08 -4.61 40.69
C GLU A 175 10.93 -4.29 39.21
N ASN A 176 10.07 -3.35 38.84
CA ASN A 176 9.80 -2.94 37.45
C ASN A 176 10.74 -1.82 36.96
N GLN A 177 11.95 -1.75 37.52
CA GLN A 177 12.94 -0.75 37.12
C GLN A 177 13.86 -1.31 36.04
N GLY A 178 14.02 -0.57 34.96
CA GLY A 178 14.92 -0.93 33.87
C GLY A 178 14.52 -0.31 32.56
N GLN A 179 15.22 -0.70 31.52
CA GLN A 179 14.97 -0.24 30.16
C GLN A 179 13.88 -1.13 29.51
N ILE A 180 12.88 -0.50 28.93
CA ILE A 180 11.92 -1.18 28.06
C ILE A 180 12.44 -1.24 26.62
N THR A 181 12.01 -2.26 25.88
CA THR A 181 12.20 -2.35 24.42
C THR A 181 10.87 -2.10 23.75
N VAL A 182 10.86 -1.23 22.76
CA VAL A 182 9.66 -0.91 21.98
C VAL A 182 9.90 -1.29 20.52
N ASN A 183 9.06 -2.18 20.01
CA ASN A 183 9.01 -2.57 18.60
C ASN A 183 7.69 -2.09 18.00
N VAL A 184 7.73 -1.60 16.77
CA VAL A 184 6.56 -1.19 16.03
C VAL A 184 6.53 -1.94 14.70
N THR A 185 5.37 -2.49 14.37
CA THR A 185 5.11 -3.13 13.08
C THR A 185 4.01 -2.36 12.36
N ALA A 186 4.25 -2.01 11.12
CA ALA A 186 3.31 -1.27 10.30
C ALA A 186 3.46 -1.65 8.82
N SER A 187 2.46 -1.29 8.04
CA SER A 187 2.53 -1.31 6.58
C SER A 187 1.92 -0.02 6.03
N ASP A 188 2.47 0.46 4.94
CA ASP A 188 1.92 1.60 4.20
C ASP A 188 0.67 1.22 3.40
N LEU A 189 0.17 2.15 2.58
CA LEU A 189 -1.00 1.94 1.72
C LEU A 189 -0.73 0.94 0.58
N ALA A 190 0.52 0.78 0.16
CA ALA A 190 0.95 -0.19 -0.84
C ALA A 190 1.30 -1.56 -0.24
N THR A 191 1.17 -1.71 1.10
CA THR A 191 1.49 -2.92 1.88
C THR A 191 2.98 -3.22 2.06
N ASN A 192 3.88 -2.24 1.84
CA ASN A 192 5.27 -2.38 2.22
C ASN A 192 5.40 -2.37 3.74
N ALA A 193 6.06 -3.37 4.30
CA ALA A 193 6.27 -3.49 5.74
C ALA A 193 7.53 -2.72 6.20
N ILE A 194 7.50 -2.24 7.46
CA ILE A 194 8.67 -1.69 8.17
C ILE A 194 9.21 -2.70 9.15
#